data_7e61d0cfa83d321e6613216d27442880
#
_entry.id   7e61d0cfa83d321e6613216d27442880
#
_cell.length_a   1.000
_cell.length_b   1.000
_cell.length_c   1.000
_cell.angle_alpha   90.00
_cell.angle_beta   90.00
_cell.angle_gamma   90.00
#
_symmetry.space_group_name_H-M   'P 1'
#
loop_
_entity.id
_entity.type
_entity.pdbx_description
1 polymer ?
#
loop_
_entity_poly.entity_id
_entity_poly.type
_entity_poly.pdbx_seq_one_letter_code
_entity_poly.pdbx_strand_id
1 'polypeptide(L)'
;LPQHDLNLKPGLSHQAALEAHELPRSRLDIDLRTGTHLIAPILARPDGDSVDLMSPTCVLTTCRLVDLSTAGDEIKETDLALFGIQAGEFILIKTRNSLEDGNESEVQLTPEAARYLARIGVKGVGVDALALRKGHEREIIELLFERGCALLVGLRLKAVSYGSYRLIALPLRIEGAEASPVRALLLEGV
;
A
#
# COMPACT_ATOMS: atom_id res chain seq x y z
N LEU A 1 -17.46 1.10 9.98
CA LEU A 1 -16.03 1.24 9.75
C LEU A 1 -15.56 2.44 10.55
N PRO A 2 -14.57 2.32 11.46
CA PRO A 2 -14.00 3.49 12.12
C PRO A 2 -13.38 4.37 11.04
N GLN A 3 -13.85 5.62 10.97
CA GLN A 3 -13.23 6.65 10.16
C GLN A 3 -11.91 7.01 10.85
N HIS A 4 -10.79 6.54 10.32
CA HIS A 4 -9.53 7.18 10.60
C HIS A 4 -9.54 8.51 9.87
N ASP A 5 -9.70 9.56 10.65
CA ASP A 5 -9.61 10.94 10.23
C ASP A 5 -8.16 11.31 9.86
N LEU A 6 -7.71 10.84 8.72
CA LEU A 6 -7.00 11.76 7.86
C LEU A 6 -8.10 12.67 7.33
N ASN A 7 -8.02 13.99 7.51
CA ASN A 7 -9.00 15.03 7.18
C ASN A 7 -9.45 15.09 5.70
N LEU A 8 -9.53 13.96 5.05
CA LEU A 8 -9.90 13.75 3.66
C LEU A 8 -11.19 12.96 3.62
N LYS A 9 -12.31 13.62 3.97
CA LYS A 9 -13.62 13.06 3.67
C LYS A 9 -13.76 12.99 2.16
N PRO A 10 -13.90 11.79 1.56
CA PRO A 10 -14.21 11.69 0.15
C PRO A 10 -15.45 12.53 -0.11
N GLY A 11 -15.38 13.45 -1.05
CA GLY A 11 -16.55 14.19 -1.50
C GLY A 11 -17.45 13.26 -2.29
N LEU A 12 -18.45 12.65 -1.65
CA LEU A 12 -19.50 11.92 -2.36
C LEU A 12 -20.69 12.85 -2.60
N SER A 13 -20.96 13.20 -3.86
CA SER A 13 -22.16 13.93 -4.25
C SER A 13 -23.13 13.01 -4.99
N HIS A 14 -24.40 13.08 -4.62
CA HIS A 14 -25.50 12.43 -5.33
C HIS A 14 -26.26 13.49 -6.13
N GLN A 15 -26.28 13.34 -7.44
CA GLN A 15 -27.16 14.13 -8.28
C GLN A 15 -28.49 13.39 -8.36
N ALA A 16 -29.56 13.98 -7.79
CA ALA A 16 -30.92 13.46 -7.95
C ALA A 16 -31.31 13.48 -9.44
N ALA A 17 -31.97 12.44 -9.87
CA ALA A 17 -32.56 12.41 -11.22
C ALA A 17 -33.53 13.59 -11.36
N LEU A 18 -33.30 14.47 -12.34
CA LEU A 18 -34.09 15.66 -12.59
C LEU A 18 -35.35 15.35 -13.41
N GLU A 19 -35.39 14.18 -14.08
CA GLU A 19 -36.50 13.72 -14.88
C GLU A 19 -36.83 12.25 -14.58
N ALA A 20 -38.11 11.88 -14.82
CA ALA A 20 -38.67 10.56 -14.47
C ALA A 20 -37.98 9.35 -15.15
N HIS A 21 -37.09 9.58 -16.10
CA HIS A 21 -36.33 8.55 -16.84
C HIS A 21 -34.81 8.58 -16.61
N GLU A 22 -34.29 9.50 -15.80
CA GLU A 22 -32.87 9.56 -15.49
C GLU A 22 -32.55 8.74 -14.25
N LEU A 23 -31.48 7.91 -14.35
CA LEU A 23 -30.93 7.19 -13.21
C LEU A 23 -30.05 8.13 -12.37
N PRO A 24 -30.09 8.02 -11.03
CA PRO A 24 -29.25 8.83 -10.17
C PRO A 24 -27.76 8.57 -10.45
N ARG A 25 -26.96 9.64 -10.43
CA ARG A 25 -25.51 9.59 -10.64
C ARG A 25 -24.80 10.00 -9.35
N SER A 26 -23.71 9.31 -9.06
CA SER A 26 -22.82 9.67 -7.95
C SER A 26 -21.47 10.10 -8.50
N ARG A 27 -20.87 11.10 -7.87
CA ARG A 27 -19.52 11.56 -8.15
C ARG A 27 -18.69 11.37 -6.89
N LEU A 28 -17.48 10.82 -7.04
CA LEU A 28 -16.50 10.64 -5.98
C LEU A 28 -15.31 11.57 -6.24
N ASP A 29 -14.95 12.37 -5.24
CA ASP A 29 -13.76 13.22 -5.23
C ASP A 29 -12.88 12.82 -4.04
N ILE A 30 -11.73 12.24 -4.31
CA ILE A 30 -10.81 11.70 -3.30
C ILE A 30 -9.34 11.97 -3.69
N ASP A 31 -8.48 12.09 -2.69
CA ASP A 31 -7.03 11.97 -2.88
C ASP A 31 -6.69 10.52 -3.22
N LEU A 32 -5.88 10.30 -4.27
CA LEU A 32 -5.53 8.97 -4.75
C LEU A 32 -4.68 8.16 -3.76
N ARG A 33 -4.10 8.82 -2.75
CA ARG A 33 -3.36 8.20 -1.65
C ARG A 33 -4.19 8.02 -0.39
N THR A 34 -5.53 8.01 -0.51
CA THR A 34 -6.45 7.79 0.62
C THR A 34 -6.59 6.31 0.95
N GLY A 35 -6.46 5.95 2.23
CA GLY A 35 -6.63 4.58 2.75
C GLY A 35 -5.61 3.59 2.17
N THR A 36 -6.05 2.37 1.87
CA THR A 36 -5.17 1.39 1.19
C THR A 36 -4.99 1.77 -0.27
N HIS A 37 -3.75 2.01 -0.69
CA HIS A 37 -3.45 2.44 -2.05
C HIS A 37 -2.16 1.83 -2.60
N LEU A 38 -2.08 1.74 -3.92
CA LEU A 38 -0.87 1.39 -4.67
C LEU A 38 -0.17 2.68 -5.07
N ILE A 39 1.14 2.75 -4.86
CA ILE A 39 1.99 3.86 -5.32
C ILE A 39 2.60 3.48 -6.65
N ALA A 40 2.68 4.46 -7.57
CA ALA A 40 3.35 4.32 -8.87
C ALA A 40 4.71 5.03 -8.91
N PRO A 41 5.65 4.57 -9.75
CA PRO A 41 7.00 5.14 -9.86
C PRO A 41 7.03 6.64 -10.15
N ILE A 42 6.07 7.16 -10.91
CA ILE A 42 5.97 8.58 -11.29
C ILE A 42 5.90 9.52 -10.07
N LEU A 43 5.43 9.03 -8.91
CA LEU A 43 5.37 9.82 -7.67
C LEU A 43 6.76 10.35 -7.24
N ALA A 44 7.80 9.54 -7.41
CA ALA A 44 9.17 9.91 -7.04
C ALA A 44 10.01 10.36 -8.25
N ARG A 45 9.71 9.84 -9.43
CA ARG A 45 10.47 10.12 -10.66
C ARG A 45 9.53 10.57 -11.77
N PRO A 46 9.71 11.78 -12.33
CA PRO A 46 8.85 12.32 -13.40
C PRO A 46 8.80 11.45 -14.67
N ASP A 47 9.84 10.66 -14.91
CA ASP A 47 9.96 9.70 -16.04
C ASP A 47 9.53 8.28 -15.68
N GLY A 48 9.01 8.08 -14.47
CA GLY A 48 8.51 6.78 -14.00
C GLY A 48 7.13 6.45 -14.57
N ASP A 49 6.78 5.17 -14.56
CA ASP A 49 5.45 4.69 -14.96
C ASP A 49 4.38 5.25 -14.02
N SER A 50 3.25 5.65 -14.60
CA SER A 50 2.00 5.94 -13.89
C SER A 50 1.21 4.64 -13.62
N VAL A 51 0.18 4.72 -12.77
CA VAL A 51 -0.62 3.55 -12.36
C VAL A 51 -1.19 2.78 -13.56
N ASP A 52 -1.64 3.45 -14.61
CA ASP A 52 -2.24 2.83 -15.79
C ASP A 52 -1.23 2.06 -16.65
N LEU A 53 0.07 2.33 -16.51
CA LEU A 53 1.17 1.65 -17.16
C LEU A 53 1.74 0.48 -16.35
N MET A 54 1.44 0.41 -15.05
CA MET A 54 1.88 -0.70 -14.20
C MET A 54 1.19 -2.01 -14.58
N SER A 55 1.96 -3.11 -14.65
CA SER A 55 1.38 -4.43 -14.87
C SER A 55 0.50 -4.86 -13.70
N PRO A 56 -0.76 -5.27 -13.91
CA PRO A 56 -1.61 -5.81 -12.84
C PRO A 56 -1.00 -6.99 -12.09
N THR A 57 -0.08 -7.73 -12.74
CA THR A 57 0.60 -8.89 -12.11
C THR A 57 1.53 -8.50 -10.97
N CYS A 58 1.88 -7.22 -10.82
CA CYS A 58 2.69 -6.77 -9.68
C CYS A 58 1.92 -6.89 -8.34
N VAL A 59 0.59 -6.79 -8.37
CA VAL A 59 -0.31 -6.86 -7.20
C VAL A 59 -1.37 -7.97 -7.29
N LEU A 60 -1.30 -8.82 -8.32
CA LEU A 60 -2.03 -10.08 -8.43
C LEU A 60 -1.02 -11.22 -8.34
N THR A 61 -0.66 -11.64 -7.11
CA THR A 61 0.49 -12.50 -6.86
C THR A 61 0.34 -13.25 -5.54
N THR A 62 1.23 -14.21 -5.30
CA THR A 62 1.41 -14.77 -3.95
C THR A 62 2.18 -13.76 -3.08
N CYS A 63 1.82 -13.69 -1.80
CA CYS A 63 2.50 -12.85 -0.83
C CYS A 63 2.68 -13.60 0.50
N ARG A 64 3.61 -13.13 1.30
CA ARG A 64 3.86 -13.63 2.65
C ARG A 64 3.70 -12.50 3.66
N LEU A 65 2.96 -12.76 4.73
CA LEU A 65 2.85 -11.81 5.84
C LEU A 65 4.00 -12.03 6.82
N VAL A 66 4.65 -10.93 7.18
CA VAL A 66 5.68 -10.82 8.23
C VAL A 66 5.07 -10.03 9.38
N ASP A 67 5.02 -10.62 10.58
CA ASP A 67 4.44 -9.97 11.75
C ASP A 67 5.53 -9.30 12.59
N LEU A 68 5.53 -7.98 12.56
CA LEU A 68 6.38 -7.07 13.34
C LEU A 68 5.56 -6.27 14.35
N SER A 69 4.41 -6.79 14.81
CA SER A 69 3.52 -6.07 15.75
C SER A 69 4.17 -5.77 17.11
N THR A 70 5.24 -6.51 17.47
CA THR A 70 6.03 -6.29 18.67
C THR A 70 7.32 -5.50 18.44
N ALA A 71 7.60 -5.08 17.19
CA ALA A 71 8.74 -4.26 16.88
C ALA A 71 8.62 -2.84 17.47
N GLY A 72 9.73 -2.09 17.48
CA GLY A 72 9.77 -0.71 17.96
C GLY A 72 9.01 0.27 17.07
N ASP A 73 9.43 1.54 17.10
CA ASP A 73 8.74 2.63 16.40
C ASP A 73 9.06 2.69 14.90
N GLU A 74 9.97 1.86 14.43
CA GLU A 74 10.43 1.83 13.04
C GLU A 74 10.64 0.39 12.57
N ILE A 75 10.39 0.12 11.29
CA ILE A 75 10.76 -1.13 10.60
C ILE A 75 12.19 -1.00 10.12
N LYS A 76 13.10 -1.76 10.74
CA LYS A 76 14.55 -1.74 10.44
C LYS A 76 14.97 -2.95 9.62
N GLU A 77 16.14 -2.84 8.94
CA GLU A 77 16.78 -3.98 8.27
C GLU A 77 16.94 -5.18 9.21
N THR A 78 17.39 -4.95 10.45
CA THR A 78 17.59 -5.98 11.47
C THR A 78 16.33 -6.78 11.80
N ASP A 79 15.17 -6.12 11.80
CA ASP A 79 13.89 -6.76 12.07
C ASP A 79 13.49 -7.68 10.91
N LEU A 80 13.65 -7.20 9.68
CA LEU A 80 13.32 -7.95 8.47
C LEU A 80 14.27 -9.13 8.22
N ALA A 81 15.54 -9.00 8.59
CA ALA A 81 16.55 -10.05 8.39
C ALA A 81 16.22 -11.36 9.13
N LEU A 82 15.44 -11.28 10.23
CA LEU A 82 15.02 -12.45 11.01
C LEU A 82 14.04 -13.37 10.26
N PHE A 83 13.41 -12.88 9.20
CA PHE A 83 12.33 -13.62 8.50
C PHE A 83 12.82 -14.39 7.26
N GLY A 84 14.10 -14.35 6.94
CA GLY A 84 14.66 -15.10 5.80
C GLY A 84 13.95 -14.76 4.48
N ILE A 85 13.69 -13.48 4.22
CA ILE A 85 13.02 -12.98 3.02
C ILE A 85 13.83 -13.35 1.78
N GLN A 86 13.15 -13.85 0.73
CA GLN A 86 13.77 -14.32 -0.50
C GLN A 86 13.47 -13.38 -1.68
N ALA A 87 14.35 -13.43 -2.70
CA ALA A 87 14.10 -12.74 -3.97
C ALA A 87 12.78 -13.20 -4.61
N GLY A 88 12.05 -12.25 -5.20
CA GLY A 88 10.78 -12.51 -5.86
C GLY A 88 9.56 -12.63 -4.95
N GLU A 89 9.71 -12.63 -3.63
CA GLU A 89 8.58 -12.60 -2.71
C GLU A 89 7.88 -11.23 -2.73
N PHE A 90 6.57 -11.22 -2.52
CA PHE A 90 5.81 -10.04 -2.13
C PHE A 90 5.57 -10.11 -0.62
N ILE A 91 6.07 -9.13 0.14
CA ILE A 91 6.04 -9.14 1.61
C ILE A 91 5.01 -8.14 2.11
N LEU A 92 4.09 -8.61 2.97
CA LEU A 92 3.18 -7.76 3.73
C LEU A 92 3.72 -7.62 5.15
N ILE A 93 3.95 -6.40 5.59
CA ILE A 93 4.52 -6.11 6.91
C ILE A 93 3.38 -5.62 7.80
N LYS A 94 3.06 -6.43 8.82
CA LYS A 94 2.11 -6.11 9.86
C LYS A 94 2.85 -5.55 11.06
N THR A 95 2.44 -4.37 11.53
CA THR A 95 2.97 -3.73 12.73
C THR A 95 1.84 -3.46 13.73
N ARG A 96 2.13 -2.77 14.82
CA ARG A 96 1.11 -2.31 15.75
C ARG A 96 0.11 -1.33 15.12
N ASN A 97 0.45 -0.68 13.99
CA ASN A 97 -0.50 0.17 13.26
C ASN A 97 -1.80 -0.57 12.90
N SER A 98 -1.71 -1.87 12.61
CA SER A 98 -2.89 -2.70 12.36
C SER A 98 -3.70 -3.01 13.62
N LEU A 99 -3.10 -2.95 14.81
CA LEU A 99 -3.73 -3.36 16.06
C LEU A 99 -4.40 -2.20 16.78
N GLU A 100 -3.83 -1.00 16.67
CA GLU A 100 -4.23 0.20 17.38
C GLU A 100 -4.87 1.18 16.42
N ASP A 101 -6.12 1.56 16.70
CA ASP A 101 -6.80 2.60 15.94
C ASP A 101 -6.44 3.99 16.52
N GLY A 102 -5.92 4.88 15.66
CA GLY A 102 -5.66 6.29 16.04
C GLY A 102 -4.35 6.54 16.78
N ASN A 103 -3.34 5.72 16.59
CA ASN A 103 -2.02 5.95 17.17
C ASN A 103 -1.39 7.22 16.58
N GLU A 104 -0.93 8.15 17.45
CA GLU A 104 -0.29 9.42 17.03
C GLU A 104 1.07 9.17 16.35
N SER A 105 1.71 8.02 16.61
CA SER A 105 3.01 7.64 16.06
C SER A 105 2.92 6.31 15.30
N GLU A 106 2.84 6.39 13.99
CA GLU A 106 2.87 5.19 13.12
C GLU A 106 4.27 4.58 13.06
N VAL A 107 4.32 3.24 13.10
CA VAL A 107 5.52 2.47 12.76
C VAL A 107 5.75 2.56 11.26
N GLN A 108 6.89 3.08 10.84
CA GLN A 108 7.16 3.37 9.44
C GLN A 108 8.42 2.66 8.94
N LEU A 109 8.44 2.34 7.65
CA LEU A 109 9.58 1.74 6.96
C LEU A 109 10.74 2.73 6.90
N THR A 110 11.93 2.30 7.34
CA THR A 110 13.14 3.14 7.21
C THR A 110 13.76 3.01 5.81
N PRO A 111 14.56 4.02 5.36
CA PRO A 111 15.31 3.90 4.10
C PRO A 111 16.26 2.69 4.07
N GLU A 112 16.87 2.34 5.20
CA GLU A 112 17.76 1.17 5.32
C GLU A 112 16.99 -0.13 5.10
N ALA A 113 15.79 -0.26 5.67
CA ALA A 113 14.92 -1.41 5.45
C ALA A 113 14.43 -1.50 3.99
N ALA A 114 14.09 -0.36 3.38
CA ALA A 114 13.74 -0.30 1.96
C ALA A 114 14.92 -0.74 1.07
N ARG A 115 16.13 -0.26 1.36
CA ARG A 115 17.35 -0.66 0.65
C ARG A 115 17.66 -2.15 0.83
N TYR A 116 17.44 -2.69 2.01
CA TYR A 116 17.60 -4.13 2.28
C TYR A 116 16.64 -4.96 1.41
N LEU A 117 15.34 -4.62 1.39
CA LEU A 117 14.34 -5.31 0.58
C LEU A 117 14.63 -5.20 -0.92
N ALA A 118 15.03 -4.01 -1.39
CA ALA A 118 15.46 -3.80 -2.77
C ALA A 118 16.69 -4.64 -3.14
N ARG A 119 17.68 -4.74 -2.24
CA ARG A 119 18.90 -5.55 -2.42
C ARG A 119 18.60 -7.04 -2.51
N ILE A 120 17.64 -7.54 -1.72
CA ILE A 120 17.16 -8.92 -1.85
C ILE A 120 16.47 -9.14 -3.19
N GLY A 121 15.81 -8.13 -3.75
CA GLY A 121 15.04 -8.22 -4.98
C GLY A 121 13.64 -8.76 -4.74
N VAL A 122 12.95 -8.27 -3.69
CA VAL A 122 11.54 -8.59 -3.46
C VAL A 122 10.68 -8.02 -4.60
N LYS A 123 9.61 -8.73 -4.94
CA LYS A 123 8.67 -8.32 -5.98
C LYS A 123 7.77 -7.15 -5.55
N GLY A 124 7.50 -7.06 -4.26
CA GLY A 124 6.69 -5.99 -3.70
C GLY A 124 6.70 -5.97 -2.18
N VAL A 125 6.31 -4.82 -1.66
CA VAL A 125 6.18 -4.55 -0.23
C VAL A 125 4.81 -3.94 0.03
N GLY A 126 4.13 -4.42 1.05
CA GLY A 126 2.91 -3.81 1.59
C GLY A 126 3.12 -3.45 3.05
N VAL A 127 2.78 -2.23 3.43
CA VAL A 127 2.87 -1.74 4.81
C VAL A 127 1.51 -1.31 5.34
N ASP A 128 1.31 -1.41 6.64
CA ASP A 128 0.08 -1.00 7.32
C ASP A 128 0.11 0.46 7.82
N ALA A 129 1.23 1.17 7.67
CA ALA A 129 1.29 2.61 7.81
C ALA A 129 0.46 3.30 6.74
N LEU A 130 -0.24 4.39 7.09
CA LEU A 130 -1.06 5.16 6.16
C LEU A 130 -0.22 6.06 5.23
N ALA A 131 1.01 6.36 5.64
CA ALA A 131 1.96 7.12 4.86
C ALA A 131 3.37 6.56 5.01
N LEU A 132 4.25 6.91 4.07
CA LEU A 132 5.68 6.66 4.21
C LEU A 132 6.31 7.68 5.15
N ARG A 133 7.51 7.39 5.64
CA ARG A 133 8.25 8.22 6.58
C ARG A 133 8.45 9.63 6.02
N LYS A 134 7.89 10.62 6.71
CA LYS A 134 7.99 12.03 6.34
C LYS A 134 9.45 12.45 6.17
N GLY A 135 9.75 13.11 5.05
CA GLY A 135 11.09 13.54 4.68
C GLY A 135 11.97 12.47 4.00
N HIS A 136 11.54 11.22 3.98
CA HIS A 136 12.22 10.09 3.33
C HIS A 136 11.36 9.38 2.27
N GLU A 137 10.16 9.88 2.00
CA GLU A 137 9.20 9.24 1.09
C GLU A 137 9.80 8.99 -0.30
N ARG A 138 10.41 10.04 -0.88
CA ARG A 138 11.05 9.95 -2.19
C ARG A 138 12.16 8.91 -2.21
N GLU A 139 13.07 8.93 -1.23
CA GLU A 139 14.18 7.98 -1.13
C GLU A 139 13.68 6.53 -1.04
N ILE A 140 12.67 6.27 -0.19
CA ILE A 140 12.09 4.93 -0.02
C ILE A 140 11.47 4.45 -1.34
N ILE A 141 10.70 5.30 -2.01
CA ILE A 141 10.05 4.99 -3.29
C ILE A 141 11.11 4.68 -4.36
N GLU A 142 12.12 5.55 -4.51
CA GLU A 142 13.21 5.36 -5.48
C GLU A 142 13.94 4.04 -5.25
N LEU A 143 14.34 3.75 -4.02
CA LEU A 143 15.04 2.50 -3.66
C LEU A 143 14.25 1.24 -4.05
N LEU A 144 12.95 1.22 -3.80
CA LEU A 144 12.09 0.08 -4.12
C LEU A 144 11.85 -0.03 -5.64
N PHE A 145 11.50 1.07 -6.29
CA PHE A 145 11.16 1.04 -7.72
C PHE A 145 12.36 0.87 -8.65
N GLU A 146 13.59 1.22 -8.25
CA GLU A 146 14.79 0.90 -9.02
C GLU A 146 14.95 -0.60 -9.29
N ARG A 147 14.35 -1.44 -8.46
CA ARG A 147 14.35 -2.91 -8.58
C ARG A 147 13.01 -3.48 -9.03
N GLY A 148 12.09 -2.64 -9.48
CA GLY A 148 10.76 -3.05 -9.94
C GLY A 148 9.84 -3.55 -8.82
N CYS A 149 10.10 -3.17 -7.58
CA CYS A 149 9.33 -3.58 -6.42
C CYS A 149 8.03 -2.77 -6.32
N ALA A 150 6.86 -3.43 -6.33
CA ALA A 150 5.57 -2.76 -6.11
C ALA A 150 5.42 -2.31 -4.65
N LEU A 151 4.69 -1.21 -4.39
CA LEU A 151 4.51 -0.65 -3.07
C LEU A 151 3.04 -0.39 -2.75
N LEU A 152 2.51 -1.13 -1.74
CA LEU A 152 1.19 -0.93 -1.16
C LEU A 152 1.33 -0.26 0.21
N VAL A 153 0.48 0.72 0.49
CA VAL A 153 0.47 1.51 1.73
C VAL A 153 -0.94 1.50 2.33
N GLY A 154 -1.05 1.60 3.63
CA GLY A 154 -2.33 1.69 4.33
C GLY A 154 -3.11 0.37 4.42
N LEU A 155 -2.41 -0.77 4.47
CA LEU A 155 -3.04 -2.08 4.62
C LEU A 155 -3.69 -2.25 5.99
N ARG A 156 -4.78 -3.01 6.07
CA ARG A 156 -5.48 -3.33 7.31
C ARG A 156 -5.31 -4.82 7.63
N LEU A 157 -4.25 -5.15 8.39
CA LEU A 157 -3.80 -6.52 8.62
C LEU A 157 -4.18 -7.10 9.99
N LYS A 158 -5.02 -6.41 10.79
CA LYS A 158 -5.41 -6.83 12.17
C LYS A 158 -5.85 -8.30 12.25
N ALA A 159 -6.72 -8.71 11.33
CA ALA A 159 -7.29 -10.05 11.31
C ALA A 159 -6.46 -11.07 10.51
N VAL A 160 -5.28 -10.67 9.99
CA VAL A 160 -4.45 -11.53 9.15
C VAL A 160 -3.35 -12.16 10.00
N SER A 161 -3.23 -13.49 9.95
CA SER A 161 -2.20 -14.25 10.64
C SER A 161 -0.92 -14.37 9.81
N TYR A 162 0.19 -14.74 10.45
CA TYR A 162 1.42 -15.11 9.73
C TYR A 162 1.12 -16.26 8.74
N GLY A 163 1.61 -16.13 7.51
CA GLY A 163 1.38 -17.14 6.48
C GLY A 163 1.53 -16.60 5.06
N SER A 164 1.27 -17.48 4.10
CA SER A 164 1.26 -17.18 2.68
C SER A 164 -0.17 -17.05 2.16
N TYR A 165 -0.38 -16.11 1.27
CA TYR A 165 -1.69 -15.76 0.72
C TYR A 165 -1.58 -15.46 -0.76
N ARG A 166 -2.71 -15.46 -1.45
CA ARG A 166 -2.82 -14.81 -2.76
C ARG A 166 -3.34 -13.38 -2.56
N LEU A 167 -2.52 -12.42 -2.95
CA LEU A 167 -2.85 -10.99 -2.94
C LEU A 167 -3.59 -10.62 -4.23
N ILE A 168 -4.68 -9.87 -4.06
CA ILE A 168 -5.40 -9.16 -5.12
C ILE A 168 -5.55 -7.70 -4.67
N ALA A 169 -4.86 -6.76 -5.32
CA ALA A 169 -4.91 -5.34 -4.98
C ALA A 169 -4.89 -4.46 -6.25
N LEU A 170 -5.80 -4.76 -7.18
CA LEU A 170 -5.84 -4.10 -8.48
C LEU A 170 -6.21 -2.62 -8.34
N PRO A 171 -5.41 -1.70 -8.92
CA PRO A 171 -5.71 -0.28 -8.94
C PRO A 171 -6.80 0.05 -9.98
N LEU A 172 -7.42 1.21 -9.82
CA LEU A 172 -8.15 1.84 -10.91
C LEU A 172 -7.16 2.25 -12.01
N ARG A 173 -7.53 2.04 -13.27
CA ARG A 173 -6.70 2.44 -14.40
C ARG A 173 -6.90 3.93 -14.69
N ILE A 174 -6.21 4.78 -13.92
CA ILE A 174 -6.28 6.23 -14.06
C ILE A 174 -5.02 6.69 -14.79
N GLU A 175 -5.19 7.26 -15.99
CA GLU A 175 -4.09 7.73 -16.84
C GLU A 175 -3.29 8.82 -16.14
N GLY A 176 -1.95 8.65 -16.12
CA GLY A 176 -1.01 9.62 -15.53
C GLY A 176 -1.02 9.70 -14.00
N ALA A 177 -1.80 8.86 -13.30
CA ALA A 177 -1.91 8.92 -11.85
C ALA A 177 -0.65 8.37 -11.15
N GLU A 178 -0.25 9.04 -10.06
CA GLU A 178 0.88 8.68 -9.21
C GLU A 178 0.55 7.62 -8.15
N ALA A 179 -0.73 7.39 -7.93
CA ALA A 179 -1.25 6.37 -7.01
C ALA A 179 -2.68 5.99 -7.37
N SER A 180 -3.19 4.93 -6.75
CA SER A 180 -4.61 4.58 -6.83
C SER A 180 -5.07 3.89 -5.56
N PRO A 181 -6.22 4.29 -4.99
CA PRO A 181 -6.88 3.50 -3.97
C PRO A 181 -7.15 2.08 -4.49
N VAL A 182 -6.98 1.10 -3.61
CA VAL A 182 -7.25 -0.31 -3.92
C VAL A 182 -8.08 -0.96 -2.82
N ARG A 183 -8.87 -1.95 -3.18
CA ARG A 183 -9.41 -2.92 -2.23
C ARG A 183 -8.51 -4.14 -2.22
N ALA A 184 -7.59 -4.21 -1.24
CA ALA A 184 -6.71 -5.36 -1.08
C ALA A 184 -7.46 -6.55 -0.47
N LEU A 185 -7.33 -7.72 -1.09
CA LEU A 185 -7.88 -8.98 -0.64
C LEU A 185 -6.76 -10.01 -0.49
N LEU A 186 -6.84 -10.83 0.55
CA LEU A 186 -5.97 -11.96 0.79
C LEU A 186 -6.80 -13.23 0.77
N LEU A 187 -6.43 -14.18 -0.10
CA LEU A 187 -7.07 -15.49 -0.20
C LEU A 187 -6.13 -16.54 0.41
N GLU A 188 -6.69 -17.39 1.25
CA GLU A 188 -6.01 -18.55 1.85
C GLU A 188 -5.99 -19.74 0.88
N GLY A 189 -5.14 -20.74 1.15
CA GLY A 189 -5.14 -22.02 0.42
C GLY A 189 -4.35 -21.97 -0.90
N VAL A 190 -3.25 -21.23 -0.95
CA VAL A 190 -2.33 -21.18 -2.10
C VAL A 190 -1.20 -22.17 -1.93
#